data_6c194c3a3b1b821e5304abb45c1bcd48
#
_entry.id   6c194c3a3b1b821e5304abb45c1bcd48
#
_cell.length_a   1.000
_cell.length_b   1.000
_cell.length_c   1.000
_cell.angle_alpha   90.00
_cell.angle_beta   90.00
_cell.angle_gamma   90.00
#
_symmetry.space_group_name_H-M   'P 1'
#
loop_
_entity.id
_entity.type
_entity.pdbx_description
1 polymer ?
#
loop_
_entity_poly.entity_id
_entity_poly.type
_entity_poly.pdbx_seq_one_letter_code
_entity_poly.pdbx_strand_id
1 'polypeptide(L)'
;MKFTHKLIATAALSMLGSAAFAQAGETVKIAWIDPLSGLMAPVGSNQLKTFQFFAEKFNANNPAKVKFEIVGFDNKLSPAESLNAMQAAMDQGIRYISQGNGSSVAGAIIEAVNKHNERNPGKEVIFLNHSAVDPDFTNSKCSFWHFRYDADTSMKIEAMTTFMKDKTDIKKVYLFNQNYSHGHQVAKYAKENLARKRPDIQIVGEDLHPLAQVRDFSPYIAKIKASGADTVITGNWGSDLALLVKAANEGGYSGKFYTYYTGVSGTPTALGKNGEGRVFQIGYGHYNMGGQYQKWMEEFNTKYKDDIYTFSMANILNSLSLAMAKAKSTDPVKVAFALEGLKFQSFAGENEMRKADHQMQQTMFLTVWQKTDKKYPYSAENTGMTLAPVQKYEPYVASTPTSCQMKRPG
;
A
#
# COMPACT_ATOMS: atom_id res chain seq x y z
N MET A 1 -77.71 41.10 9.54
CA MET A 1 -76.86 40.46 8.53
C MET A 1 -75.41 40.52 9.00
N LYS A 2 -74.83 39.38 9.45
CA LYS A 2 -73.47 39.32 9.94
C LYS A 2 -72.68 38.53 8.90
N PHE A 3 -71.68 39.18 8.28
CA PHE A 3 -70.71 38.52 7.37
C PHE A 3 -69.55 37.99 8.19
N THR A 4 -69.37 36.70 8.18
CA THR A 4 -68.17 36.01 8.76
C THR A 4 -67.12 35.81 7.69
N HIS A 5 -65.94 36.41 7.86
CA HIS A 5 -64.76 36.18 7.01
C HIS A 5 -64.03 34.96 7.54
N LYS A 6 -63.88 33.95 6.70
CA LYS A 6 -62.96 32.79 6.93
C LYS A 6 -61.55 33.15 6.46
N LEU A 7 -60.59 33.23 7.38
CA LEU A 7 -59.20 33.27 7.08
C LEU A 7 -58.73 31.84 6.71
N ILE A 8 -58.20 31.68 5.51
CA ILE A 8 -57.48 30.50 5.10
C ILE A 8 -55.99 30.73 5.40
N ALA A 9 -55.46 30.02 6.42
CA ALA A 9 -54.03 30.02 6.72
C ALA A 9 -53.33 29.00 5.83
N THR A 10 -52.54 29.47 4.87
CA THR A 10 -51.67 28.63 4.04
C THR A 10 -50.39 28.34 4.81
N ALA A 11 -50.24 27.12 5.32
CA ALA A 11 -48.98 26.64 5.93
C ALA A 11 -48.01 26.33 4.83
N ALA A 12 -47.01 27.19 4.62
CA ALA A 12 -45.84 26.88 3.78
C ALA A 12 -44.90 25.96 4.56
N LEU A 13 -44.86 24.68 4.17
CA LEU A 13 -43.91 23.71 4.67
C LEU A 13 -42.54 23.99 4.03
N SER A 14 -41.69 24.74 4.72
CA SER A 14 -40.28 24.91 4.34
C SER A 14 -39.52 23.63 4.66
N MET A 15 -39.27 22.81 3.64
CA MET A 15 -38.26 21.74 3.70
C MET A 15 -36.89 22.39 3.77
N LEU A 16 -36.38 22.61 4.98
CA LEU A 16 -35.00 22.89 5.23
C LEU A 16 -34.25 21.57 5.03
N GLY A 17 -33.68 21.39 3.82
CA GLY A 17 -32.68 20.36 3.57
C GLY A 17 -31.51 20.58 4.51
N SER A 18 -31.35 19.73 5.51
CA SER A 18 -30.22 19.73 6.41
C SER A 18 -28.99 19.39 5.57
N ALA A 19 -28.27 20.44 5.14
CA ALA A 19 -26.88 20.21 4.65
C ALA A 19 -26.10 19.69 5.86
N ALA A 20 -25.82 18.38 5.85
CA ALA A 20 -24.95 17.76 6.83
C ALA A 20 -23.53 18.31 6.59
N PHE A 21 -23.19 19.40 7.27
CA PHE A 21 -21.80 19.80 7.44
C PHE A 21 -21.14 18.75 8.30
N ALA A 22 -19.93 18.30 7.92
CA ALA A 22 -19.09 17.50 8.82
C ALA A 22 -18.98 18.27 10.14
N GLN A 23 -19.54 17.71 11.20
CA GLN A 23 -19.56 18.37 12.50
C GLN A 23 -18.16 18.29 13.08
N ALA A 24 -17.56 19.43 13.42
CA ALA A 24 -16.22 19.45 14.01
C ALA A 24 -16.17 18.50 15.23
N GLY A 25 -15.22 17.55 15.21
CA GLY A 25 -15.10 16.50 16.24
C GLY A 25 -15.81 15.18 15.91
N GLU A 26 -16.47 15.06 14.73
CA GLU A 26 -17.02 13.78 14.27
C GLU A 26 -15.93 12.70 14.19
N THR A 27 -16.26 11.48 14.67
CA THR A 27 -15.35 10.34 14.58
C THR A 27 -15.61 9.54 13.31
N VAL A 28 -14.59 9.47 12.45
CA VAL A 28 -14.59 8.65 11.24
C VAL A 28 -13.86 7.35 11.57
N LYS A 29 -14.59 6.24 11.59
CA LYS A 29 -14.01 4.91 11.77
C LYS A 29 -13.50 4.36 10.46
N ILE A 30 -12.31 3.77 10.49
CA ILE A 30 -11.70 3.05 9.36
C ILE A 30 -11.46 1.61 9.82
N ALA A 31 -12.10 0.65 9.15
CA ALA A 31 -11.82 -0.76 9.36
C ALA A 31 -10.49 -1.12 8.69
N TRP A 32 -9.54 -1.60 9.45
CA TRP A 32 -8.28 -2.14 8.95
C TRP A 32 -8.38 -3.67 8.92
N ILE A 33 -8.38 -4.27 7.74
CA ILE A 33 -8.67 -5.69 7.52
C ILE A 33 -7.44 -6.37 6.93
N ASP A 34 -6.56 -6.89 7.76
CA ASP A 34 -5.30 -7.51 7.35
C ASP A 34 -4.86 -8.59 8.37
N PRO A 35 -3.81 -9.41 8.11
CA PRO A 35 -3.48 -10.53 8.96
C PRO A 35 -2.93 -10.10 10.32
N LEU A 36 -3.61 -10.50 11.39
CA LEU A 36 -3.16 -10.37 12.79
C LEU A 36 -2.77 -11.74 13.39
N SER A 37 -2.92 -12.81 12.61
CA SER A 37 -2.53 -14.18 12.98
C SER A 37 -1.75 -14.86 11.85
N GLY A 38 -1.12 -16.01 12.14
CA GLY A 38 -0.31 -16.77 11.18
C GLY A 38 1.05 -16.16 10.89
N LEU A 39 1.72 -16.64 9.81
CA LEU A 39 3.08 -16.23 9.46
C LEU A 39 3.22 -14.74 9.12
N MET A 40 2.15 -14.10 8.66
CA MET A 40 2.16 -12.68 8.29
C MET A 40 1.70 -11.75 9.41
N ALA A 41 1.39 -12.27 10.60
CA ALA A 41 1.00 -11.47 11.76
C ALA A 41 2.00 -10.37 12.16
N PRO A 42 3.33 -10.57 12.08
CA PRO A 42 4.27 -9.49 12.38
C PRO A 42 4.09 -8.26 11.47
N VAL A 43 3.84 -8.49 10.17
CA VAL A 43 3.58 -7.42 9.20
C VAL A 43 2.29 -6.69 9.54
N GLY A 44 1.19 -7.43 9.70
CA GLY A 44 -0.11 -6.85 10.00
C GLY A 44 -0.15 -6.11 11.33
N SER A 45 0.45 -6.68 12.38
CA SER A 45 0.50 -6.05 13.70
C SER A 45 1.31 -4.74 13.69
N ASN A 46 2.43 -4.70 12.96
CA ASN A 46 3.21 -3.47 12.79
C ASN A 46 2.38 -2.40 12.04
N GLN A 47 1.74 -2.79 10.95
CA GLN A 47 0.96 -1.86 10.13
C GLN A 47 -0.25 -1.31 10.88
N LEU A 48 -0.96 -2.12 11.67
CA LEU A 48 -2.08 -1.64 12.50
C LEU A 48 -1.61 -0.62 13.53
N LYS A 49 -0.51 -0.92 14.26
CA LYS A 49 0.12 0.04 15.18
C LYS A 49 0.52 1.35 14.47
N THR A 50 1.11 1.22 13.29
CA THR A 50 1.52 2.37 12.45
C THR A 50 0.32 3.22 12.06
N PHE A 51 -0.79 2.60 11.64
CA PHE A 51 -2.00 3.34 11.26
C PHE A 51 -2.65 4.04 12.45
N GLN A 52 -2.75 3.36 13.60
CA GLN A 52 -3.25 3.94 14.84
C GLN A 52 -2.37 5.11 15.32
N PHE A 53 -1.05 4.97 15.24
CA PHE A 53 -0.11 6.04 15.57
C PHE A 53 -0.27 7.26 14.65
N PHE A 54 -0.39 7.06 13.34
CA PHE A 54 -0.66 8.18 12.43
C PHE A 54 -2.04 8.81 12.71
N ALA A 55 -3.06 8.02 13.04
CA ALA A 55 -4.37 8.56 13.42
C ALA A 55 -4.26 9.47 14.64
N GLU A 56 -3.49 9.08 15.68
CA GLU A 56 -3.21 9.95 16.84
C GLU A 56 -2.59 11.30 16.40
N LYS A 57 -1.64 11.27 15.44
CA LYS A 57 -0.99 12.50 14.93
C LYS A 57 -1.94 13.40 14.16
N PHE A 58 -2.74 12.82 13.27
CA PHE A 58 -3.74 13.57 12.49
C PHE A 58 -4.91 14.06 13.34
N ASN A 59 -5.29 13.33 14.39
CA ASN A 59 -6.33 13.75 15.33
C ASN A 59 -5.95 15.01 16.13
N ALA A 60 -4.68 15.30 16.28
CA ALA A 60 -4.21 16.53 16.91
C ALA A 60 -4.52 17.78 16.04
N ASN A 61 -4.40 17.64 14.71
CA ASN A 61 -4.70 18.72 13.76
C ASN A 61 -4.89 18.15 12.34
N ASN A 62 -6.08 18.34 11.75
CA ASN A 62 -6.34 18.04 10.34
C ASN A 62 -7.37 19.02 9.75
N PRO A 63 -7.35 19.24 8.41
CA PRO A 63 -8.22 20.20 7.74
C PRO A 63 -9.72 19.97 7.92
N ALA A 64 -10.16 18.71 8.03
CA ALA A 64 -11.57 18.37 8.21
C ALA A 64 -12.05 18.51 9.66
N LYS A 65 -11.13 18.65 10.64
CA LYS A 65 -11.41 18.68 12.07
C LYS A 65 -12.18 17.44 12.57
N VAL A 66 -12.01 16.30 11.90
CA VAL A 66 -12.55 15.00 12.31
C VAL A 66 -11.57 14.24 13.19
N LYS A 67 -12.04 13.20 13.88
CA LYS A 67 -11.22 12.23 14.57
C LYS A 67 -11.22 10.92 13.78
N PHE A 68 -10.05 10.36 13.50
CA PHE A 68 -9.92 9.05 12.91
C PHE A 68 -9.76 7.98 14.00
N GLU A 69 -10.54 6.92 13.90
CA GLU A 69 -10.44 5.73 14.74
C GLU A 69 -10.16 4.51 13.86
N ILE A 70 -9.05 3.83 14.10
CA ILE A 70 -8.66 2.65 13.34
C ILE A 70 -9.06 1.38 14.09
N VAL A 71 -9.98 0.62 13.51
CA VAL A 71 -10.52 -0.62 14.08
C VAL A 71 -9.92 -1.82 13.34
N GLY A 72 -9.14 -2.63 14.04
CA GLY A 72 -8.46 -3.79 13.45
C GLY A 72 -9.37 -5.01 13.37
N PHE A 73 -9.32 -5.72 12.23
CA PHE A 73 -9.97 -7.00 11.98
C PHE A 73 -8.95 -7.98 11.40
N ASP A 74 -8.82 -9.15 12.01
CA ASP A 74 -7.94 -10.21 11.49
C ASP A 74 -8.60 -10.94 10.32
N ASN A 75 -8.01 -10.85 9.15
CA ASN A 75 -8.47 -11.56 7.97
C ASN A 75 -7.74 -12.90 7.71
N LYS A 76 -6.77 -13.27 8.56
CA LYS A 76 -5.96 -14.48 8.41
C LYS A 76 -5.35 -14.66 7.02
N LEU A 77 -5.15 -13.55 6.29
CA LEU A 77 -4.68 -13.53 4.89
C LEU A 77 -5.61 -14.31 3.92
N SER A 78 -6.89 -14.44 4.26
CA SER A 78 -7.91 -15.19 3.51
C SER A 78 -8.93 -14.25 2.85
N PRO A 79 -9.22 -14.39 1.54
CA PRO A 79 -10.31 -13.66 0.91
C PRO A 79 -11.66 -13.85 1.61
N ALA A 80 -12.01 -15.08 1.99
CA ALA A 80 -13.27 -15.37 2.66
C ALA A 80 -13.38 -14.70 4.04
N GLU A 81 -12.33 -14.81 4.87
CA GLU A 81 -12.30 -14.14 6.17
C GLU A 81 -12.31 -12.61 6.03
N SER A 82 -11.73 -12.08 4.95
CA SER A 82 -11.77 -10.63 4.67
C SER A 82 -13.17 -10.14 4.35
N LEU A 83 -13.98 -10.93 3.65
CA LEU A 83 -15.38 -10.60 3.41
C LEU A 83 -16.23 -10.67 4.68
N ASN A 84 -15.98 -11.66 5.56
CA ASN A 84 -16.60 -11.74 6.89
C ASN A 84 -16.24 -10.50 7.74
N ALA A 85 -14.97 -10.14 7.77
CA ALA A 85 -14.49 -8.96 8.49
C ALA A 85 -15.07 -7.66 7.94
N MET A 86 -15.18 -7.53 6.60
CA MET A 86 -15.82 -6.39 5.94
C MET A 86 -17.30 -6.28 6.34
N GLN A 87 -18.03 -7.40 6.34
CA GLN A 87 -19.43 -7.40 6.78
C GLN A 87 -19.55 -6.98 8.25
N ALA A 88 -18.73 -7.53 9.13
CA ALA A 88 -18.71 -7.17 10.55
C ALA A 88 -18.37 -5.68 10.80
N ALA A 89 -17.53 -5.09 9.96
CA ALA A 89 -17.24 -3.66 9.99
C ALA A 89 -18.44 -2.82 9.54
N MET A 90 -19.11 -3.22 8.45
CA MET A 90 -20.31 -2.53 7.94
C MET A 90 -21.48 -2.61 8.93
N ASP A 91 -21.65 -3.74 9.63
CA ASP A 91 -22.66 -3.91 10.68
C ASP A 91 -22.43 -2.96 11.87
N GLN A 92 -21.18 -2.51 12.08
CA GLN A 92 -20.83 -1.46 13.05
C GLN A 92 -20.96 -0.04 12.47
N GLY A 93 -21.51 0.12 11.27
CA GLY A 93 -21.66 1.41 10.60
C GLY A 93 -20.36 1.96 10.00
N ILE A 94 -19.29 1.18 9.89
CA ILE A 94 -18.01 1.62 9.31
C ILE A 94 -18.15 1.63 7.80
N ARG A 95 -17.86 2.78 7.18
CA ARG A 95 -17.98 2.99 5.72
C ARG A 95 -16.64 3.22 5.01
N TYR A 96 -15.53 3.20 5.74
CA TYR A 96 -14.16 3.32 5.22
C TYR A 96 -13.42 2.03 5.56
N ILE A 97 -12.97 1.31 4.54
CA ILE A 97 -12.29 0.02 4.67
C ILE A 97 -10.88 0.16 4.15
N SER A 98 -9.88 -0.25 4.93
CA SER A 98 -8.48 -0.29 4.52
C SER A 98 -7.97 -1.72 4.56
N GLN A 99 -7.28 -2.12 3.49
CA GLN A 99 -6.60 -3.42 3.38
C GLN A 99 -5.43 -3.28 2.39
N GLY A 100 -4.40 -4.09 2.54
CA GLY A 100 -3.26 -4.03 1.62
C GLY A 100 -2.44 -5.31 1.52
N ASN A 101 -2.51 -6.21 2.47
CA ASN A 101 -1.72 -7.43 2.43
C ASN A 101 -2.42 -8.51 1.61
N GLY A 102 -1.87 -8.78 0.41
CA GLY A 102 -2.37 -9.79 -0.50
C GLY A 102 -3.36 -9.27 -1.55
N SER A 103 -2.92 -9.23 -2.80
CA SER A 103 -3.75 -8.77 -3.92
C SER A 103 -4.99 -9.65 -4.16
N SER A 104 -4.93 -10.96 -3.86
CA SER A 104 -6.12 -11.83 -3.96
C SER A 104 -7.22 -11.39 -2.98
N VAL A 105 -6.84 -10.95 -1.78
CA VAL A 105 -7.76 -10.38 -0.78
C VAL A 105 -8.34 -9.06 -1.28
N ALA A 106 -7.49 -8.15 -1.76
CA ALA A 106 -7.93 -6.86 -2.27
C ALA A 106 -8.92 -7.01 -3.43
N GLY A 107 -8.69 -7.96 -4.36
CA GLY A 107 -9.61 -8.25 -5.45
C GLY A 107 -11.00 -8.67 -4.96
N ALA A 108 -11.07 -9.55 -3.96
CA ALA A 108 -12.33 -9.96 -3.36
C ALA A 108 -13.07 -8.79 -2.68
N ILE A 109 -12.35 -7.91 -1.97
CA ILE A 109 -12.92 -6.72 -1.35
C ILE A 109 -13.45 -5.73 -2.41
N ILE A 110 -12.70 -5.48 -3.50
CA ILE A 110 -13.15 -4.60 -4.60
C ILE A 110 -14.49 -5.09 -5.16
N GLU A 111 -14.60 -6.37 -5.47
CA GLU A 111 -15.84 -6.96 -5.99
C GLU A 111 -16.99 -6.86 -4.98
N ALA A 112 -16.73 -7.13 -3.71
CA ALA A 112 -17.75 -7.06 -2.66
C ALA A 112 -18.22 -5.62 -2.42
N VAL A 113 -17.31 -4.64 -2.40
CA VAL A 113 -17.63 -3.20 -2.28
C VAL A 113 -18.49 -2.75 -3.47
N ASN A 114 -18.14 -3.13 -4.70
CA ASN A 114 -18.94 -2.80 -5.87
C ASN A 114 -20.38 -3.33 -5.76
N LYS A 115 -20.52 -4.61 -5.40
CA LYS A 115 -21.84 -5.25 -5.21
C LYS A 115 -22.64 -4.63 -4.07
N HIS A 116 -21.96 -4.31 -2.94
CA HIS A 116 -22.60 -3.66 -1.82
C HIS A 116 -23.14 -2.29 -2.19
N ASN A 117 -22.31 -1.44 -2.79
CA ASN A 117 -22.66 -0.07 -3.14
C ASN A 117 -23.75 0.02 -4.20
N GLU A 118 -23.77 -0.92 -5.16
CA GLU A 118 -24.85 -1.02 -6.15
C GLU A 118 -26.20 -1.36 -5.51
N ARG A 119 -26.21 -2.19 -4.47
CA ARG A 119 -27.43 -2.69 -3.80
C ARG A 119 -27.93 -1.83 -2.66
N ASN A 120 -27.08 -0.98 -2.11
CA ASN A 120 -27.35 -0.21 -0.90
C ASN A 120 -27.06 1.29 -1.09
N PRO A 121 -27.79 2.00 -1.99
CA PRO A 121 -27.65 3.44 -2.15
C PRO A 121 -27.85 4.18 -0.81
N GLY A 122 -26.96 5.12 -0.51
CA GLY A 122 -26.94 5.86 0.75
C GLY A 122 -26.15 5.16 1.89
N LYS A 123 -25.66 3.93 1.63
CA LYS A 123 -24.82 3.16 2.56
C LYS A 123 -23.49 2.74 1.92
N GLU A 124 -23.04 3.50 0.93
CA GLU A 124 -21.82 3.17 0.19
C GLU A 124 -20.59 3.14 1.12
N VAL A 125 -19.64 2.29 0.76
CA VAL A 125 -18.34 2.16 1.41
C VAL A 125 -17.22 2.47 0.43
N ILE A 126 -16.08 2.95 0.93
CA ILE A 126 -14.85 3.19 0.15
C ILE A 126 -13.80 2.19 0.59
N PHE A 127 -13.06 1.65 -0.38
CA PHE A 127 -11.90 0.81 -0.14
C PHE A 127 -10.59 1.58 -0.36
N LEU A 128 -9.80 1.71 0.70
CA LEU A 128 -8.51 2.40 0.78
C LEU A 128 -7.40 1.35 0.78
N ASN A 129 -6.88 1.05 -0.39
CA ASN A 129 -5.85 0.03 -0.59
C ASN A 129 -4.46 0.61 -0.30
N HIS A 130 -3.85 0.21 0.81
CA HIS A 130 -2.57 0.76 1.23
C HIS A 130 -1.34 0.07 0.63
N SER A 131 -1.45 -1.19 0.13
CA SER A 131 -0.26 -1.98 -0.33
C SER A 131 -0.54 -3.11 -1.32
N ALA A 132 -1.80 -3.42 -1.69
CA ALA A 132 -2.08 -4.46 -2.67
C ALA A 132 -1.87 -3.93 -4.08
N VAL A 133 -0.87 -4.47 -4.78
CA VAL A 133 -0.24 -3.82 -5.93
C VAL A 133 -0.46 -4.53 -7.27
N ASP A 134 -1.50 -5.35 -7.39
CA ASP A 134 -1.88 -5.92 -8.69
C ASP A 134 -2.31 -4.80 -9.65
N PRO A 135 -1.67 -4.66 -10.82
CA PRO A 135 -1.96 -3.61 -11.79
C PRO A 135 -3.41 -3.64 -12.32
N ASP A 136 -4.06 -4.79 -12.35
CA ASP A 136 -5.43 -4.92 -12.86
C ASP A 136 -6.42 -4.07 -12.06
N PHE A 137 -6.16 -3.80 -10.78
CA PHE A 137 -7.07 -3.01 -9.92
C PHE A 137 -7.19 -1.54 -10.30
N THR A 138 -6.30 -1.03 -11.12
CA THR A 138 -6.35 0.32 -11.72
C THR A 138 -6.35 0.26 -13.24
N ASN A 139 -6.66 -0.91 -13.81
CA ASN A 139 -6.85 -1.18 -15.23
C ASN A 139 -8.17 -1.92 -15.46
N SER A 140 -8.13 -3.18 -15.89
CA SER A 140 -9.31 -3.97 -16.30
C SER A 140 -10.33 -4.22 -15.18
N LYS A 141 -9.88 -4.17 -13.91
CA LYS A 141 -10.71 -4.38 -12.70
C LYS A 141 -10.85 -3.12 -11.85
N CYS A 142 -10.69 -1.95 -12.46
CA CYS A 142 -10.80 -0.70 -11.73
C CYS A 142 -12.22 -0.45 -11.21
N SER A 143 -12.30 0.25 -10.09
CA SER A 143 -13.54 0.59 -9.40
C SER A 143 -13.49 2.02 -8.92
N PHE A 144 -14.62 2.76 -9.07
CA PHE A 144 -14.78 4.09 -8.49
C PHE A 144 -14.61 4.12 -6.96
N TRP A 145 -14.88 3.01 -6.29
CA TRP A 145 -14.84 2.88 -4.84
C TRP A 145 -13.48 2.44 -4.28
N HIS A 146 -12.49 2.16 -5.17
CA HIS A 146 -11.16 1.70 -4.80
C HIS A 146 -10.11 2.80 -5.03
N PHE A 147 -9.35 3.13 -4.00
CA PHE A 147 -8.26 4.11 -4.02
C PHE A 147 -6.96 3.44 -3.59
N ARG A 148 -5.94 3.42 -4.47
CA ARG A 148 -4.67 2.76 -4.19
C ARG A 148 -3.57 3.76 -3.86
N TYR A 149 -2.92 3.54 -2.71
CA TYR A 149 -1.91 4.42 -2.12
C TYR A 149 -0.47 3.93 -2.29
N ASP A 150 -0.24 2.73 -2.81
CA ASP A 150 1.08 2.25 -3.21
C ASP A 150 1.20 2.20 -4.74
N ALA A 151 2.40 2.40 -5.28
CA ALA A 151 2.67 2.19 -6.69
C ALA A 151 2.47 0.71 -7.04
N ASP A 152 1.85 0.44 -8.18
CA ASP A 152 1.60 -0.94 -8.57
C ASP A 152 2.86 -1.69 -9.04
N THR A 153 2.69 -3.00 -9.23
CA THR A 153 3.76 -3.89 -9.66
C THR A 153 4.39 -3.44 -10.98
N SER A 154 3.60 -2.97 -11.95
CA SER A 154 4.12 -2.53 -13.25
C SER A 154 4.96 -1.26 -13.14
N MET A 155 4.53 -0.30 -12.31
CA MET A 155 5.25 0.94 -12.02
C MET A 155 6.58 0.66 -11.32
N LYS A 156 6.56 -0.21 -10.31
CA LYS A 156 7.75 -0.60 -9.55
C LYS A 156 8.77 -1.34 -10.43
N ILE A 157 8.33 -2.27 -11.26
CA ILE A 157 9.20 -2.98 -12.21
C ILE A 157 9.75 -2.02 -13.27
N GLU A 158 8.93 -1.09 -13.76
CA GLU A 158 9.40 -0.08 -14.73
C GLU A 158 10.57 0.73 -14.16
N ALA A 159 10.45 1.23 -12.94
CA ALA A 159 11.50 1.97 -12.25
C ALA A 159 12.73 1.09 -11.95
N MET A 160 12.51 -0.12 -11.42
CA MET A 160 13.57 -1.08 -11.09
C MET A 160 14.39 -1.46 -12.32
N THR A 161 13.73 -1.82 -13.42
CA THR A 161 14.42 -2.21 -14.66
C THR A 161 15.06 -1.03 -15.40
N THR A 162 14.57 0.19 -15.20
CA THR A 162 15.24 1.41 -15.65
C THR A 162 16.59 1.58 -14.95
N PHE A 163 16.68 1.32 -13.65
CA PHE A 163 17.96 1.30 -12.95
C PHE A 163 18.87 0.15 -13.43
N MET A 164 18.30 -1.03 -13.65
CA MET A 164 19.06 -2.20 -14.12
C MET A 164 19.63 -2.00 -15.53
N LYS A 165 19.09 -1.09 -16.32
CA LYS A 165 19.52 -0.82 -17.71
C LYS A 165 21.03 -0.61 -17.84
N ASP A 166 21.60 0.12 -16.88
CA ASP A 166 23.01 0.51 -16.91
C ASP A 166 23.91 -0.41 -16.04
N LYS A 167 23.36 -1.51 -15.51
CA LYS A 167 24.08 -2.46 -14.66
C LYS A 167 24.60 -3.62 -15.50
N THR A 168 25.80 -3.46 -16.05
CA THR A 168 26.42 -4.42 -16.97
C THR A 168 26.82 -5.75 -16.30
N ASP A 169 26.90 -5.78 -14.99
CA ASP A 169 27.18 -6.94 -14.16
C ASP A 169 25.96 -7.86 -13.91
N ILE A 170 24.77 -7.46 -14.33
CA ILE A 170 23.56 -8.31 -14.34
C ILE A 170 23.48 -9.02 -15.70
N LYS A 171 23.59 -10.34 -15.69
CA LYS A 171 23.52 -11.18 -16.90
C LYS A 171 22.49 -12.29 -16.84
N LYS A 172 22.29 -12.89 -15.64
CA LYS A 172 21.44 -14.06 -15.43
C LYS A 172 20.47 -13.80 -14.29
N VAL A 173 19.20 -13.64 -14.63
CA VAL A 173 18.14 -13.33 -13.67
C VAL A 173 17.30 -14.57 -13.38
N TYR A 174 17.01 -14.80 -12.10
CA TYR A 174 16.02 -15.76 -11.64
C TYR A 174 14.79 -15.03 -11.11
N LEU A 175 13.61 -15.43 -11.54
CA LEU A 175 12.33 -14.88 -11.05
C LEU A 175 11.80 -15.81 -9.97
N PHE A 176 11.67 -15.31 -8.73
CA PHE A 176 11.24 -16.14 -7.62
C PHE A 176 10.15 -15.43 -6.81
N ASN A 177 8.91 -15.91 -6.90
CA ASN A 177 7.76 -15.18 -6.39
C ASN A 177 6.76 -16.07 -5.63
N GLN A 178 5.92 -15.44 -4.82
CA GLN A 178 4.76 -16.07 -4.18
C GLN A 178 3.68 -16.40 -5.23
N ASN A 179 3.05 -17.58 -5.11
CA ASN A 179 2.05 -18.08 -6.07
C ASN A 179 0.67 -17.46 -5.83
N TYR A 180 0.51 -16.19 -6.23
CA TYR A 180 -0.76 -15.46 -6.30
C TYR A 180 -0.65 -14.31 -7.30
N SER A 181 -1.72 -13.52 -7.51
CA SER A 181 -1.78 -12.54 -8.60
C SER A 181 -0.58 -11.59 -8.64
N HIS A 182 -0.15 -11.03 -7.49
CA HIS A 182 1.03 -10.16 -7.44
C HIS A 182 2.30 -10.86 -7.94
N GLY A 183 2.60 -12.07 -7.47
CA GLY A 183 3.80 -12.80 -7.88
C GLY A 183 3.81 -13.11 -9.39
N HIS A 184 2.67 -13.48 -9.96
CA HIS A 184 2.51 -13.66 -11.40
C HIS A 184 2.75 -12.35 -12.16
N GLN A 185 2.22 -11.23 -11.67
CA GLN A 185 2.43 -9.91 -12.28
C GLN A 185 3.90 -9.46 -12.20
N VAL A 186 4.60 -9.73 -11.09
CA VAL A 186 6.06 -9.46 -10.98
C VAL A 186 6.82 -10.20 -12.06
N ALA A 187 6.56 -11.50 -12.23
CA ALA A 187 7.24 -12.31 -13.26
C ALA A 187 6.93 -11.81 -14.68
N LYS A 188 5.66 -11.52 -14.96
CA LYS A 188 5.20 -10.99 -16.26
C LYS A 188 5.91 -9.68 -16.61
N TYR A 189 5.80 -8.67 -15.76
CA TYR A 189 6.37 -7.35 -16.05
C TYR A 189 7.90 -7.35 -16.01
N ALA A 190 8.54 -8.21 -15.21
CA ALA A 190 9.99 -8.37 -15.26
C ALA A 190 10.45 -8.89 -16.62
N LYS A 191 9.81 -9.94 -17.16
CA LYS A 191 10.09 -10.48 -18.50
C LYS A 191 9.92 -9.42 -19.59
N GLU A 192 8.76 -8.74 -19.61
CA GLU A 192 8.45 -7.72 -20.61
C GLU A 192 9.44 -6.55 -20.58
N ASN A 193 9.75 -6.05 -19.39
CA ASN A 193 10.62 -4.89 -19.25
C ASN A 193 12.10 -5.24 -19.50
N LEU A 194 12.58 -6.42 -19.07
CA LEU A 194 13.93 -6.86 -19.36
C LEU A 194 14.11 -7.13 -20.86
N ALA A 195 13.17 -7.79 -21.52
CA ALA A 195 13.21 -8.00 -22.98
C ALA A 195 13.30 -6.66 -23.76
N ARG A 196 12.62 -5.61 -23.28
CA ARG A 196 12.65 -4.29 -23.92
C ARG A 196 13.91 -3.49 -23.61
N LYS A 197 14.41 -3.53 -22.37
CA LYS A 197 15.49 -2.65 -21.89
C LYS A 197 16.87 -3.32 -21.88
N ARG A 198 16.92 -4.61 -21.66
CA ARG A 198 18.12 -5.43 -21.48
C ARG A 198 17.96 -6.82 -22.12
N PRO A 199 17.79 -6.88 -23.46
CA PRO A 199 17.61 -8.15 -24.16
C PRO A 199 18.82 -9.08 -24.06
N ASP A 200 19.96 -8.59 -23.57
CA ASP A 200 21.16 -9.34 -23.26
C ASP A 200 21.06 -10.16 -21.94
N ILE A 201 20.09 -9.86 -21.08
CA ILE A 201 19.88 -10.60 -19.83
C ILE A 201 19.13 -11.90 -20.10
N GLN A 202 19.70 -13.01 -19.62
CA GLN A 202 19.08 -14.32 -19.67
C GLN A 202 18.21 -14.55 -18.42
N ILE A 203 16.96 -14.92 -18.60
CA ILE A 203 16.12 -15.43 -17.50
C ILE A 203 16.40 -16.93 -17.40
N VAL A 204 17.18 -17.31 -16.38
CA VAL A 204 17.71 -18.68 -16.21
C VAL A 204 16.82 -19.57 -15.34
N GLY A 205 15.73 -19.03 -14.82
CA GLY A 205 14.73 -19.80 -14.08
C GLY A 205 13.60 -18.95 -13.56
N GLU A 206 12.51 -19.64 -13.25
CA GLU A 206 11.32 -19.06 -12.65
C GLU A 206 10.65 -20.09 -11.75
N ASP A 207 10.36 -19.72 -10.51
CA ASP A 207 9.59 -20.53 -9.60
C ASP A 207 8.57 -19.69 -8.83
N LEU A 208 7.48 -20.34 -8.49
CA LEU A 208 6.45 -19.85 -7.61
C LEU A 208 6.35 -20.76 -6.39
N HIS A 209 6.12 -20.18 -5.21
CA HIS A 209 5.89 -20.93 -3.98
C HIS A 209 4.60 -20.52 -3.28
N PRO A 210 3.96 -21.40 -2.50
CA PRO A 210 2.73 -21.06 -1.76
C PRO A 210 2.96 -19.89 -0.79
N LEU A 211 2.08 -18.87 -0.86
CA LEU A 211 2.12 -17.68 0.00
C LEU A 211 1.95 -18.09 1.47
N ALA A 212 2.86 -17.64 2.34
CA ALA A 212 2.83 -17.83 3.80
C ALA A 212 2.76 -19.30 4.28
N GLN A 213 3.26 -20.25 3.48
CA GLN A 213 3.23 -21.67 3.81
C GLN A 213 4.61 -22.32 3.86
N VAL A 214 5.60 -21.76 3.16
CA VAL A 214 6.97 -22.30 3.11
C VAL A 214 7.73 -21.86 4.36
N ARG A 215 8.33 -22.83 5.06
CA ARG A 215 9.16 -22.58 6.25
C ARG A 215 10.66 -22.78 5.99
N ASP A 216 11.01 -23.50 4.94
CA ASP A 216 12.40 -23.73 4.51
C ASP A 216 12.56 -23.42 3.02
N PHE A 217 13.35 -22.38 2.74
CA PHE A 217 13.67 -21.95 1.39
C PHE A 217 14.99 -22.51 0.87
N SER A 218 15.71 -23.35 1.63
CA SER A 218 17.00 -23.91 1.23
C SER A 218 16.97 -24.69 -0.09
N PRO A 219 15.92 -25.49 -0.40
CA PRO A 219 15.83 -26.17 -1.70
C PRO A 219 15.72 -25.19 -2.88
N TYR A 220 14.99 -24.09 -2.71
CA TYR A 220 14.86 -23.05 -3.74
C TYR A 220 16.19 -22.32 -3.95
N ILE A 221 16.90 -21.99 -2.89
CA ILE A 221 18.24 -21.36 -2.97
C ILE A 221 19.23 -22.28 -3.66
N ALA A 222 19.20 -23.58 -3.37
CA ALA A 222 20.04 -24.57 -4.08
C ALA A 222 19.77 -24.55 -5.60
N LYS A 223 18.49 -24.50 -6.00
CA LYS A 223 18.08 -24.41 -7.41
C LYS A 223 18.52 -23.10 -8.07
N ILE A 224 18.33 -21.96 -7.39
CA ILE A 224 18.79 -20.64 -7.85
C ILE A 224 20.31 -20.64 -8.07
N LYS A 225 21.09 -21.19 -7.14
CA LYS A 225 22.55 -21.32 -7.28
C LYS A 225 22.92 -22.20 -8.45
N ALA A 226 22.28 -23.37 -8.60
CA ALA A 226 22.56 -24.33 -9.70
C ALA A 226 22.23 -23.71 -11.07
N SER A 227 21.30 -22.78 -11.19
CA SER A 227 20.99 -22.06 -12.44
C SER A 227 22.09 -21.08 -12.87
N GLY A 228 23.01 -20.75 -11.95
CA GLY A 228 24.06 -19.75 -12.17
C GLY A 228 23.51 -18.30 -12.20
N ALA A 229 22.34 -18.06 -11.63
CA ALA A 229 21.78 -16.71 -11.53
C ALA A 229 22.68 -15.79 -10.71
N ASP A 230 22.99 -14.61 -11.24
CA ASP A 230 23.70 -13.53 -10.53
C ASP A 230 22.72 -12.57 -9.81
N THR A 231 21.46 -12.63 -10.20
CA THR A 231 20.42 -11.72 -9.70
C THR A 231 19.09 -12.45 -9.54
N VAL A 232 18.39 -12.17 -8.46
CA VAL A 232 17.00 -12.60 -8.20
C VAL A 232 16.09 -11.38 -8.23
N ILE A 233 14.99 -11.44 -8.99
CA ILE A 233 13.88 -10.49 -8.89
C ILE A 233 12.75 -11.18 -8.14
N THR A 234 12.27 -10.57 -7.05
CA THR A 234 11.25 -11.16 -6.20
C THR A 234 10.25 -10.13 -5.69
N GLY A 235 8.97 -10.48 -5.78
CA GLY A 235 7.86 -9.77 -5.14
C GLY A 235 7.54 -10.29 -3.73
N ASN A 236 8.32 -11.23 -3.21
CA ASN A 236 8.11 -11.78 -1.87
C ASN A 236 8.10 -10.67 -0.80
N TRP A 237 7.31 -10.86 0.24
CA TRP A 237 7.16 -9.94 1.35
C TRP A 237 6.94 -10.68 2.67
N GLY A 238 7.12 -9.97 3.79
CA GLY A 238 6.92 -10.49 5.14
C GLY A 238 7.82 -11.69 5.42
N SER A 239 7.27 -12.67 6.13
CA SER A 239 8.03 -13.86 6.55
C SER A 239 8.61 -14.66 5.37
N ASP A 240 7.94 -14.66 4.20
CA ASP A 240 8.47 -15.38 3.03
C ASP A 240 9.75 -14.72 2.50
N LEU A 241 9.82 -13.38 2.47
CA LEU A 241 11.05 -12.70 2.09
C LEU A 241 12.14 -12.87 3.15
N ALA A 242 11.79 -12.73 4.42
CA ALA A 242 12.72 -12.89 5.53
C ALA A 242 13.37 -14.30 5.52
N LEU A 243 12.56 -15.34 5.35
CA LEU A 243 13.05 -16.73 5.27
C LEU A 243 13.87 -16.99 4.00
N LEU A 244 13.47 -16.41 2.85
CA LEU A 244 14.23 -16.53 1.59
C LEU A 244 15.63 -15.94 1.73
N VAL A 245 15.75 -14.71 2.23
CA VAL A 245 17.06 -14.03 2.37
C VAL A 245 17.92 -14.69 3.44
N LYS A 246 17.31 -15.22 4.50
CA LYS A 246 18.01 -16.03 5.50
C LYS A 246 18.60 -17.30 4.86
N ALA A 247 17.79 -18.07 4.14
CA ALA A 247 18.24 -19.27 3.44
C ALA A 247 19.33 -18.96 2.39
N ALA A 248 19.23 -17.81 1.69
CA ALA A 248 20.25 -17.36 0.76
C ALA A 248 21.59 -17.10 1.45
N ASN A 249 21.55 -16.46 2.63
CA ASN A 249 22.75 -16.21 3.43
C ASN A 249 23.39 -17.51 3.92
N GLU A 250 22.58 -18.41 4.50
CA GLU A 250 23.03 -19.72 5.03
C GLU A 250 23.53 -20.64 3.90
N GLY A 251 22.87 -20.62 2.74
CA GLY A 251 23.23 -21.38 1.55
C GLY A 251 24.39 -20.78 0.75
N GLY A 252 24.99 -19.66 1.17
CA GLY A 252 26.11 -19.01 0.49
C GLY A 252 25.77 -18.51 -0.92
N TYR A 253 24.55 -18.05 -1.16
CA TYR A 253 24.19 -17.35 -2.39
C TYR A 253 24.66 -15.91 -2.33
N SER A 254 25.55 -15.52 -3.26
CA SER A 254 26.20 -14.21 -3.30
C SER A 254 25.59 -13.24 -4.33
N GLY A 255 24.59 -13.66 -5.09
CA GLY A 255 23.91 -12.84 -6.10
C GLY A 255 23.10 -11.69 -5.50
N LYS A 256 22.64 -10.79 -6.37
CA LYS A 256 21.81 -9.64 -5.98
C LYS A 256 20.35 -10.04 -5.85
N PHE A 257 19.65 -9.30 -4.98
CA PHE A 257 18.21 -9.34 -4.87
C PHE A 257 17.62 -7.98 -5.23
N TYR A 258 16.68 -7.97 -6.15
CA TYR A 258 15.83 -6.82 -6.44
C TYR A 258 14.42 -7.10 -5.90
N THR A 259 14.00 -6.32 -4.91
CA THR A 259 12.83 -6.59 -4.08
C THR A 259 11.85 -5.42 -4.05
N TYR A 260 10.69 -5.67 -3.49
CA TYR A 260 9.66 -4.66 -3.22
C TYR A 260 9.57 -4.28 -1.73
N TYR A 261 9.96 -5.20 -0.83
CA TYR A 261 9.55 -5.13 0.57
C TYR A 261 10.66 -5.53 1.56
N THR A 262 11.92 -5.22 1.26
CA THR A 262 13.08 -5.48 2.15
C THR A 262 12.96 -4.81 3.51
N GLY A 263 12.30 -3.64 3.56
CA GLY A 263 12.12 -2.89 4.81
C GLY A 263 10.99 -3.41 5.71
N VAL A 264 10.22 -4.42 5.28
CA VAL A 264 9.10 -4.96 6.05
C VAL A 264 9.60 -5.72 7.28
N SER A 265 8.88 -5.58 8.40
CA SER A 265 9.22 -6.15 9.72
C SER A 265 9.74 -7.59 9.66
N GLY A 266 10.89 -7.82 10.28
CA GLY A 266 11.62 -9.08 10.33
C GLY A 266 12.59 -9.31 9.17
N THR A 267 12.41 -8.65 8.03
CA THR A 267 13.33 -8.80 6.88
C THR A 267 14.68 -8.11 7.13
N PRO A 268 14.75 -6.88 7.66
CA PRO A 268 16.02 -6.24 8.07
C PRO A 268 16.86 -7.13 8.99
N THR A 269 16.25 -7.71 10.02
CA THR A 269 16.91 -8.62 10.96
C THR A 269 17.42 -9.89 10.27
N ALA A 270 16.61 -10.48 9.38
CA ALA A 270 17.00 -11.69 8.63
C ALA A 270 18.15 -11.45 7.64
N LEU A 271 18.21 -10.25 7.04
CA LEU A 271 19.32 -9.84 6.17
C LEU A 271 20.62 -9.62 6.94
N GLY A 272 20.55 -8.87 8.04
CA GLY A 272 21.72 -8.45 8.79
C GLY A 272 22.77 -7.82 7.87
N LYS A 273 24.04 -8.08 8.15
CA LYS A 273 25.17 -7.56 7.33
C LYS A 273 25.36 -8.30 5.99
N ASN A 274 24.81 -9.50 5.84
CA ASN A 274 25.04 -10.34 4.66
C ASN A 274 24.38 -9.80 3.38
N GLY A 275 23.37 -8.94 3.52
CA GLY A 275 22.71 -8.25 2.40
C GLY A 275 23.42 -6.99 1.91
N GLU A 276 24.52 -6.56 2.56
CA GLU A 276 25.20 -5.30 2.24
C GLU A 276 25.59 -5.18 0.77
N GLY A 277 25.16 -4.10 0.11
CA GLY A 277 25.44 -3.81 -1.31
C GLY A 277 24.72 -4.71 -2.32
N ARG A 278 23.99 -5.75 -1.87
CA ARG A 278 23.40 -6.77 -2.76
C ARG A 278 21.88 -6.79 -2.79
N VAL A 279 21.21 -6.20 -1.81
CA VAL A 279 19.76 -6.20 -1.72
C VAL A 279 19.24 -4.80 -2.00
N PHE A 280 18.42 -4.71 -3.04
CA PHE A 280 17.79 -3.46 -3.51
C PHE A 280 16.29 -3.53 -3.29
N GLN A 281 15.70 -2.40 -2.92
CA GLN A 281 14.25 -2.26 -2.78
C GLN A 281 13.75 -1.09 -3.62
N ILE A 282 12.69 -1.31 -4.38
CA ILE A 282 11.89 -0.24 -4.99
C ILE A 282 10.70 0.08 -4.09
N GLY A 283 10.56 1.35 -3.69
CA GLY A 283 9.47 1.79 -2.81
C GLY A 283 9.27 3.30 -2.91
N TYR A 284 8.29 3.83 -2.18
CA TYR A 284 7.96 5.26 -2.20
C TYR A 284 8.59 6.03 -1.02
N GLY A 285 9.45 5.37 -0.25
CA GLY A 285 10.18 5.99 0.87
C GLY A 285 11.35 5.15 1.35
N HIS A 286 12.06 5.68 2.31
CA HIS A 286 13.15 5.01 3.00
C HIS A 286 13.29 5.53 4.44
N TYR A 287 14.01 4.84 5.30
CA TYR A 287 14.12 5.17 6.73
C TYR A 287 14.71 6.55 7.04
N ASN A 288 15.51 7.12 6.15
CA ASN A 288 16.26 8.37 6.38
C ASN A 288 15.72 9.53 5.52
N MET A 289 14.40 9.72 5.49
CA MET A 289 13.78 10.80 4.70
C MET A 289 13.89 12.17 5.38
N GLY A 290 14.23 12.20 6.67
CA GLY A 290 14.32 13.44 7.42
C GLY A 290 12.97 14.07 7.79
N GLY A 291 13.02 15.33 8.27
CA GLY A 291 11.83 16.13 8.52
C GLY A 291 10.85 15.52 9.53
N GLN A 292 9.55 15.69 9.27
CA GLN A 292 8.49 15.21 10.16
C GLN A 292 8.40 13.68 10.20
N TYR A 293 8.71 13.01 9.06
CA TYR A 293 8.69 11.54 9.01
C TYR A 293 9.71 10.94 9.97
N GLN A 294 10.95 11.48 9.97
CA GLN A 294 12.01 11.03 10.86
C GLN A 294 11.62 11.18 12.34
N LYS A 295 11.04 12.31 12.71
CA LYS A 295 10.57 12.55 14.09
C LYS A 295 9.50 11.55 14.51
N TRP A 296 8.52 11.31 13.65
CA TRP A 296 7.43 10.37 13.95
C TRP A 296 7.94 8.92 13.99
N MET A 297 8.92 8.57 13.18
CA MET A 297 9.53 7.26 13.22
C MET A 297 10.30 7.03 14.53
N GLU A 298 11.03 8.02 15.01
CA GLU A 298 11.73 7.98 16.31
C GLU A 298 10.75 7.90 17.49
N GLU A 299 9.66 8.66 17.45
CA GLU A 299 8.58 8.58 18.44
C GLU A 299 7.90 7.20 18.43
N PHE A 300 7.61 6.66 17.24
CA PHE A 300 7.03 5.33 17.08
C PHE A 300 7.97 4.25 17.66
N ASN A 301 9.24 4.30 17.30
CA ASN A 301 10.24 3.36 17.81
C ASN A 301 10.37 3.45 19.33
N THR A 302 10.34 4.68 19.90
CA THR A 302 10.35 4.87 21.35
C THR A 302 9.14 4.23 22.03
N LYS A 303 7.93 4.40 21.43
CA LYS A 303 6.66 3.92 21.99
C LYS A 303 6.48 2.40 21.85
N TYR A 304 6.79 1.85 20.67
CA TYR A 304 6.44 0.47 20.31
C TYR A 304 7.64 -0.48 20.21
N LYS A 305 8.88 0.04 20.26
CA LYS A 305 10.12 -0.72 20.01
C LYS A 305 10.10 -1.43 18.66
N ASP A 306 9.57 -0.74 17.65
CA ASP A 306 9.28 -1.23 16.30
C ASP A 306 9.53 -0.10 15.30
N ASP A 307 9.69 -0.40 14.01
CA ASP A 307 9.98 0.58 12.98
C ASP A 307 8.75 0.88 12.10
N ILE A 308 8.63 2.12 11.65
CA ILE A 308 7.72 2.45 10.54
C ILE A 308 8.46 2.17 9.23
N TYR A 309 8.02 1.18 8.47
CA TYR A 309 8.58 0.89 7.15
C TYR A 309 7.72 1.43 5.99
N THR A 310 6.51 1.91 6.28
CA THR A 310 5.57 2.44 5.28
C THR A 310 4.81 3.64 5.84
N PHE A 311 4.52 4.61 5.00
CA PHE A 311 3.68 5.77 5.35
C PHE A 311 2.44 5.94 4.45
N SER A 312 2.05 4.88 3.72
CA SER A 312 0.80 4.90 2.93
C SER A 312 -0.43 5.20 3.78
N MET A 313 -0.45 4.74 5.04
CA MET A 313 -1.52 5.04 6.00
C MET A 313 -1.56 6.54 6.35
N ALA A 314 -0.42 7.21 6.47
CA ALA A 314 -0.39 8.67 6.66
C ALA A 314 -0.93 9.39 5.42
N ASN A 315 -0.62 8.90 4.20
CA ASN A 315 -1.17 9.43 2.96
C ASN A 315 -2.69 9.23 2.88
N ILE A 316 -3.21 8.09 3.36
CA ILE A 316 -4.65 7.85 3.48
C ILE A 316 -5.29 8.91 4.38
N LEU A 317 -4.79 9.09 5.61
CA LEU A 317 -5.38 10.04 6.57
C LEU A 317 -5.29 11.48 6.07
N ASN A 318 -4.16 11.86 5.48
CA ASN A 318 -3.97 13.19 4.92
C ASN A 318 -4.96 13.46 3.77
N SER A 319 -5.00 12.59 2.78
CA SER A 319 -5.90 12.76 1.63
C SER A 319 -7.37 12.70 2.02
N LEU A 320 -7.77 11.81 2.94
CA LEU A 320 -9.13 11.76 3.47
C LEU A 320 -9.50 13.06 4.18
N SER A 321 -8.64 13.59 5.04
CA SER A 321 -8.93 14.84 5.75
C SER A 321 -9.08 16.04 4.80
N LEU A 322 -8.24 16.11 3.77
CA LEU A 322 -8.33 17.14 2.73
C LEU A 322 -9.59 16.96 1.87
N ALA A 323 -9.93 15.73 1.49
CA ALA A 323 -11.13 15.41 0.71
C ALA A 323 -12.41 15.70 1.50
N MET A 324 -12.47 15.33 2.77
CA MET A 324 -13.60 15.63 3.66
C MET A 324 -13.77 17.15 3.87
N ALA A 325 -12.67 17.88 4.05
CA ALA A 325 -12.72 19.34 4.16
C ALA A 325 -13.22 19.99 2.86
N LYS A 326 -12.74 19.53 1.69
CA LYS A 326 -13.19 19.99 0.36
C LYS A 326 -14.66 19.66 0.11
N ALA A 327 -15.09 18.45 0.45
CA ALA A 327 -16.47 17.99 0.32
C ALA A 327 -17.42 18.58 1.38
N LYS A 328 -16.88 19.14 2.45
CA LYS A 328 -17.62 19.54 3.67
C LYS A 328 -18.51 18.40 4.19
N SER A 329 -18.02 17.18 4.14
CA SER A 329 -18.79 15.97 4.45
C SER A 329 -17.86 14.79 4.71
N THR A 330 -18.32 13.85 5.55
CA THR A 330 -17.73 12.53 5.74
C THR A 330 -18.45 11.45 4.93
N ASP A 331 -19.43 11.82 4.13
CA ASP A 331 -20.16 10.89 3.26
C ASP A 331 -19.22 10.28 2.20
N PRO A 332 -19.14 8.93 2.07
CA PRO A 332 -18.23 8.26 1.15
C PRO A 332 -18.37 8.67 -0.31
N VAL A 333 -19.57 8.92 -0.82
CA VAL A 333 -19.77 9.34 -2.21
C VAL A 333 -19.12 10.69 -2.46
N LYS A 334 -19.38 11.67 -1.60
CA LYS A 334 -18.83 13.03 -1.70
C LYS A 334 -17.32 13.02 -1.51
N VAL A 335 -16.82 12.20 -0.58
CA VAL A 335 -15.38 12.06 -0.33
C VAL A 335 -14.68 11.39 -1.50
N ALA A 336 -15.27 10.35 -2.11
CA ALA A 336 -14.70 9.69 -3.29
C ALA A 336 -14.52 10.68 -4.45
N PHE A 337 -15.53 11.48 -4.77
CA PHE A 337 -15.42 12.53 -5.79
C PHE A 337 -14.39 13.61 -5.41
N ALA A 338 -14.27 13.95 -4.12
CA ALA A 338 -13.29 14.94 -3.68
C ALA A 338 -11.85 14.44 -3.72
N LEU A 339 -11.63 13.11 -3.63
CA LEU A 339 -10.33 12.46 -3.78
C LEU A 339 -9.84 12.45 -5.24
N GLU A 340 -10.75 12.44 -6.24
CA GLU A 340 -10.36 12.45 -7.65
C GLU A 340 -9.54 13.69 -8.01
N GLY A 341 -8.33 13.49 -8.52
CA GLY A 341 -7.39 14.56 -8.89
C GLY A 341 -6.84 15.35 -7.70
N LEU A 342 -7.03 14.87 -6.48
CA LEU A 342 -6.53 15.55 -5.28
C LEU A 342 -5.00 15.50 -5.24
N LYS A 343 -4.39 16.68 -5.17
CA LYS A 343 -2.96 16.87 -4.93
C LYS A 343 -2.72 17.21 -3.47
N PHE A 344 -1.67 16.62 -2.88
CA PHE A 344 -1.30 16.90 -1.50
C PHE A 344 0.16 16.60 -1.23
N GLN A 345 0.73 17.26 -0.22
CA GLN A 345 2.10 17.00 0.23
C GLN A 345 2.16 15.73 1.07
N SER A 346 3.09 14.86 0.68
CA SER A 346 3.50 13.67 1.42
C SER A 346 4.91 13.88 1.99
N PHE A 347 5.41 12.92 2.76
CA PHE A 347 6.80 12.93 3.24
C PHE A 347 7.83 12.84 2.09
N ALA A 348 7.45 12.26 0.95
CA ALA A 348 8.33 12.09 -0.22
C ALA A 348 8.19 13.21 -1.28
N GLY A 349 7.30 14.17 -1.08
CA GLY A 349 6.97 15.21 -2.04
C GLY A 349 5.48 15.27 -2.35
N GLU A 350 5.11 15.95 -3.45
CA GLU A 350 3.72 16.03 -3.88
C GLU A 350 3.23 14.70 -4.42
N ASN A 351 2.04 14.30 -3.98
CA ASN A 351 1.28 13.17 -4.49
C ASN A 351 0.02 13.65 -5.21
N GLU A 352 -0.47 12.86 -6.16
CA GLU A 352 -1.75 13.08 -6.83
C GLU A 352 -2.54 11.76 -6.89
N MET A 353 -3.80 11.79 -6.45
CA MET A 353 -4.74 10.69 -6.69
C MET A 353 -5.30 10.83 -8.12
N ARG A 354 -4.84 10.03 -9.07
CA ARG A 354 -5.27 10.13 -10.48
C ARG A 354 -6.77 9.97 -10.60
N LYS A 355 -7.42 10.88 -11.33
CA LYS A 355 -8.87 10.81 -11.58
C LYS A 355 -9.26 9.64 -12.47
N ALA A 356 -8.35 9.21 -13.34
CA ALA A 356 -8.66 8.20 -14.35
C ALA A 356 -8.90 6.80 -13.75
N ASP A 357 -8.18 6.46 -12.67
CA ASP A 357 -8.14 5.08 -12.16
C ASP A 357 -7.94 4.97 -10.65
N HIS A 358 -7.89 6.09 -9.93
CA HIS A 358 -7.64 6.18 -8.49
C HIS A 358 -6.32 5.54 -8.02
N GLN A 359 -5.33 5.54 -8.90
CA GLN A 359 -3.96 5.22 -8.54
C GLN A 359 -3.25 6.48 -8.04
N MET A 360 -2.66 6.43 -6.86
CA MET A 360 -1.83 7.53 -6.38
C MET A 360 -0.52 7.59 -7.16
N GLN A 361 -0.22 8.74 -7.74
CA GLN A 361 1.10 9.07 -8.27
C GLN A 361 1.96 9.65 -7.17
N GLN A 362 3.19 9.14 -7.06
CA GLN A 362 4.10 9.49 -5.98
C GLN A 362 5.55 9.28 -6.38
N THR A 363 6.43 10.01 -5.71
CA THR A 363 7.87 9.79 -5.79
C THR A 363 8.22 8.34 -5.43
N MET A 364 9.16 7.74 -6.17
CA MET A 364 9.71 6.43 -5.84
C MET A 364 11.22 6.49 -5.66
N PHE A 365 11.73 5.56 -4.87
CA PHE A 365 13.14 5.40 -4.59
C PHE A 365 13.56 3.97 -4.86
N LEU A 366 14.65 3.79 -5.58
CA LEU A 366 15.42 2.57 -5.48
C LEU A 366 16.46 2.76 -4.38
N THR A 367 16.45 1.85 -3.43
CA THR A 367 17.35 1.87 -2.26
C THR A 367 18.24 0.64 -2.29
N VAL A 368 19.40 0.73 -1.63
CA VAL A 368 20.30 -0.40 -1.39
C VAL A 368 20.46 -0.63 0.10
N TRP A 369 20.52 -1.87 0.52
CA TRP A 369 20.83 -2.28 1.87
C TRP A 369 22.31 -2.07 2.14
N GLN A 370 22.65 -1.20 3.11
CA GLN A 370 24.02 -0.85 3.46
C GLN A 370 24.17 -0.58 4.96
N LYS A 371 25.41 -0.48 5.44
CA LYS A 371 25.68 0.03 6.79
C LYS A 371 25.18 1.45 6.95
N THR A 372 24.72 1.75 8.16
CA THR A 372 24.45 3.13 8.55
C THR A 372 25.71 3.99 8.47
N ASP A 373 25.54 5.25 8.09
CA ASP A 373 26.60 6.23 8.03
C ASP A 373 26.09 7.62 8.49
N LYS A 374 26.94 8.66 8.39
CA LYS A 374 26.55 10.03 8.78
C LYS A 374 25.39 10.59 7.95
N LYS A 375 25.24 10.16 6.70
CA LYS A 375 24.18 10.62 5.80
C LYS A 375 22.88 9.85 6.02
N TYR A 376 22.98 8.57 6.34
CA TYR A 376 21.87 7.64 6.53
C TYR A 376 22.02 6.92 7.88
N PRO A 377 21.77 7.64 9.00
CA PRO A 377 22.08 7.15 10.34
C PRO A 377 21.05 6.18 10.92
N TYR A 378 19.82 6.13 10.40
CA TYR A 378 18.78 5.29 10.99
C TYR A 378 19.06 3.81 10.78
N SER A 379 19.12 3.06 11.87
CA SER A 379 19.36 1.62 11.86
C SER A 379 18.05 0.85 11.84
N ALA A 380 17.74 0.22 10.71
CA ALA A 380 16.53 -0.62 10.57
C ALA A 380 16.60 -1.80 11.56
N GLU A 381 15.58 -1.95 12.39
CA GLU A 381 15.47 -3.01 13.43
C GLU A 381 16.77 -3.14 14.28
N ASN A 382 17.46 -2.05 14.54
CA ASN A 382 18.72 -2.01 15.30
C ASN A 382 19.86 -2.90 14.73
N THR A 383 19.84 -3.21 13.45
CA THR A 383 20.82 -4.08 12.78
C THR A 383 22.17 -3.39 12.48
N GLY A 384 22.27 -2.08 12.64
CA GLY A 384 23.38 -1.27 12.14
C GLY A 384 23.34 -1.07 10.63
N MET A 385 22.25 -1.44 9.99
CA MET A 385 22.03 -1.39 8.54
C MET A 385 20.82 -0.53 8.21
N THR A 386 20.74 -0.04 6.97
CA THR A 386 19.66 0.80 6.48
C THR A 386 19.39 0.61 4.99
N LEU A 387 18.24 1.05 4.50
CA LEU A 387 17.95 1.22 3.09
C LEU A 387 18.32 2.65 2.67
N ALA A 388 19.43 2.80 1.97
CA ALA A 388 19.91 4.09 1.46
C ALA A 388 19.47 4.32 0.02
N PRO A 389 18.91 5.49 -0.34
CA PRO A 389 18.47 5.76 -1.70
C PRO A 389 19.66 5.88 -2.67
N VAL A 390 19.61 5.12 -3.76
CA VAL A 390 20.59 5.17 -4.88
C VAL A 390 19.99 5.83 -6.11
N GLN A 391 18.66 5.85 -6.23
CA GLN A 391 17.95 6.54 -7.31
C GLN A 391 16.61 7.05 -6.79
N LYS A 392 16.27 8.28 -7.12
CA LYS A 392 14.95 8.89 -6.95
C LYS A 392 14.26 9.00 -8.29
N TYR A 393 12.98 8.69 -8.35
CA TYR A 393 12.13 8.84 -9.52
C TYR A 393 11.01 9.83 -9.21
N GLU A 394 10.82 10.81 -10.06
CA GLU A 394 9.68 11.73 -9.98
C GLU A 394 8.36 10.97 -10.25
N PRO A 395 7.21 11.42 -9.72
CA PRO A 395 5.96 10.67 -9.76
C PRO A 395 5.54 10.16 -11.14
N TYR A 396 5.78 10.94 -12.19
CA TYR A 396 5.38 10.60 -13.56
C TYR A 396 6.29 9.58 -14.25
N VAL A 397 7.55 9.42 -13.81
CA VAL A 397 8.55 8.56 -14.49
C VAL A 397 8.16 7.09 -14.47
N ALA A 398 7.53 6.65 -13.41
CA ALA A 398 7.07 5.28 -13.26
C ALA A 398 5.57 5.13 -13.50
N SER A 399 4.88 6.22 -13.88
CA SER A 399 3.45 6.19 -14.15
C SER A 399 3.16 5.41 -15.43
N THR A 400 2.47 4.28 -15.31
CA THR A 400 2.02 3.50 -16.46
C THR A 400 0.68 4.01 -16.96
N PRO A 401 0.42 3.94 -18.30
CA PRO A 401 -0.91 4.20 -18.85
C PRO A 401 -1.96 3.28 -18.22
N THR A 402 -3.19 3.77 -18.09
CA THR A 402 -4.33 2.98 -17.61
C THR A 402 -5.32 2.68 -18.71
N SER A 403 -5.91 1.48 -18.67
CA SER A 403 -7.06 1.09 -19.49
C SER A 403 -8.38 1.17 -18.72
N CYS A 404 -8.38 1.78 -17.54
CA CYS A 404 -9.53 1.85 -16.66
C CYS A 404 -10.72 2.58 -17.28
N GLN A 405 -11.89 1.96 -17.21
CA GLN A 405 -13.19 2.52 -17.60
C GLN A 405 -14.19 2.35 -16.44
N MET A 406 -13.89 2.99 -15.30
CA MET A 406 -14.72 2.85 -14.11
C MET A 406 -16.11 3.52 -14.28
N LYS A 407 -17.14 2.83 -13.80
CA LYS A 407 -18.50 3.39 -13.69
C LYS A 407 -18.57 4.27 -12.45
N ARG A 408 -18.86 5.55 -12.62
CA ARG A 408 -19.09 6.48 -11.52
C ARG A 408 -20.55 6.49 -11.10
N PRO A 409 -20.86 6.63 -9.80
CA PRO A 409 -22.24 6.85 -9.37
C PRO A 409 -22.77 8.16 -9.96
N GLY A 410 -24.05 8.18 -10.32
CA GLY A 410 -24.75 9.36 -10.86
C GLY A 410 -25.04 10.40 -9.81
#